data_583ab8c9db718861944f129217376c98
#
_entry.id   583ab8c9db718861944f129217376c98
#
_cell.length_a   1.000
_cell.length_b   1.000
_cell.length_c   1.000
_cell.angle_alpha   90.00
_cell.angle_beta   90.00
_cell.angle_gamma   90.00
#
_symmetry.space_group_name_H-M   'P 1'
#
loop_
_entity.id
_entity.type
_entity.pdbx_description
1 polymer ?
#
loop_
_entity_poly.entity_id
_entity_poly.type
_entity_poly.pdbx_seq_one_letter_code
_entity_poly.pdbx_strand_id
1 'polypeptide(L)'
;ASHGWSAYGDPEYVPHVLRYYSSGGLFAGLFGGNGQIVSVALTQLGNEGGQKFWSWYGFDSHVAWCACFASWCGDQAGLIESGKMPKFSLCDDGIAWFQSKGKWKSRGYSPAPGTLIFFDWNGDGTSDHVGIVEKTEGSTVYTVEGNSSNAVNQRSYNINNGTIMGYGIL
;
A
#
# COMPACT_ATOMS: atom_id res chain seq x y z
N ALA A 1 17.15 8.73 2.53
CA ALA A 1 15.81 8.20 2.84
C ALA A 1 15.38 8.60 4.23
N SER A 2 16.30 8.58 5.19
CA SER A 2 15.93 8.91 6.55
C SER A 2 15.38 10.32 6.69
N HIS A 3 15.89 11.25 5.91
CA HIS A 3 15.43 12.63 5.99
C HIS A 3 13.97 12.78 5.54
N GLY A 4 13.44 11.83 4.80
CA GLY A 4 12.05 11.85 4.40
C GLY A 4 11.11 11.78 5.58
N TRP A 5 11.57 11.24 6.68
CA TRP A 5 10.77 11.12 7.88
C TRP A 5 10.37 12.46 8.45
N SER A 6 11.34 13.33 8.57
CA SER A 6 11.08 14.63 9.18
C SER A 6 10.11 15.43 8.36
N ALA A 7 10.02 15.18 7.08
CA ALA A 7 9.06 15.88 6.23
C ALA A 7 7.61 15.61 6.62
N TYR A 8 7.36 14.58 7.38
CA TYR A 8 6.01 14.20 7.78
C TYR A 8 5.75 14.45 9.24
N GLY A 9 6.60 15.21 9.86
CA GLY A 9 6.29 15.88 11.07
C GLY A 9 6.63 15.17 12.35
N ASP A 10 6.43 13.91 12.47
CA ASP A 10 6.64 13.22 13.74
C ASP A 10 7.97 12.48 13.73
N PRO A 11 9.03 13.09 14.28
CA PRO A 11 10.34 12.42 14.28
C PRO A 11 10.38 11.16 15.13
N GLU A 12 9.44 10.99 16.05
CA GLU A 12 9.38 9.80 16.87
C GLU A 12 8.60 8.68 16.23
N TYR A 13 7.74 9.01 15.28
CA TYR A 13 6.87 8.05 14.63
C TYR A 13 7.66 6.96 13.92
N VAL A 14 8.69 7.35 13.18
CA VAL A 14 9.49 6.40 12.42
C VAL A 14 10.22 5.41 13.31
N PRO A 15 10.93 5.83 14.36
CA PRO A 15 11.55 4.84 15.25
C PRO A 15 10.53 3.91 15.88
N HIS A 16 9.35 4.42 16.20
CA HIS A 16 8.28 3.62 16.77
C HIS A 16 7.79 2.57 15.78
N VAL A 17 7.54 2.97 14.54
CA VAL A 17 7.10 2.06 13.48
C VAL A 17 8.17 1.01 13.19
N LEU A 18 9.44 1.42 13.09
CA LEU A 18 10.53 0.50 12.86
C LEU A 18 10.65 -0.53 13.97
N ARG A 19 10.44 -0.10 15.21
CA ARG A 19 10.48 -1.01 16.34
C ARG A 19 9.39 -2.06 16.23
N TYR A 20 8.18 -1.66 15.83
CA TYR A 20 7.09 -2.60 15.61
C TYR A 20 7.46 -3.61 14.53
N TYR A 21 7.98 -3.13 13.43
CA TYR A 21 8.35 -3.99 12.33
C TYR A 21 9.49 -4.94 12.71
N SER A 22 10.51 -4.42 13.40
CA SER A 22 11.65 -5.23 13.85
C SER A 22 11.24 -6.31 14.83
N SER A 23 10.20 -6.04 15.59
CA SER A 23 9.66 -6.99 16.56
C SER A 23 8.52 -7.80 15.95
N GLY A 24 8.62 -8.09 14.64
CA GLY A 24 7.53 -8.67 13.86
C GLY A 24 6.82 -9.84 14.51
N GLY A 25 7.54 -10.73 15.17
CA GLY A 25 6.91 -11.86 15.83
C GLY A 25 5.93 -11.44 16.93
N LEU A 26 6.27 -10.40 17.68
CA LEU A 26 5.41 -9.88 18.74
C LEU A 26 4.27 -9.04 18.17
N PHE A 27 4.60 -8.09 17.33
CA PHE A 27 3.59 -7.15 16.82
C PHE A 27 2.77 -7.70 15.68
N ALA A 28 3.30 -8.68 14.95
CA ALA A 28 2.49 -9.38 13.95
C ALA A 28 1.33 -10.10 14.61
N GLY A 29 1.49 -10.56 15.86
CA GLY A 29 0.39 -11.16 16.61
C GLY A 29 -0.71 -10.18 16.92
N LEU A 30 -0.37 -8.89 17.13
CA LEU A 30 -1.35 -7.83 17.40
C LEU A 30 -2.07 -7.37 16.15
N PHE A 31 -1.33 -7.18 15.05
CA PHE A 31 -1.86 -6.61 13.82
C PHE A 31 -2.13 -7.67 12.76
N GLY A 32 -1.59 -8.89 12.94
CA GLY A 32 -1.55 -9.87 11.89
C GLY A 32 -0.59 -9.42 10.79
N GLY A 33 -0.50 -10.18 9.71
CA GLY A 33 0.33 -9.84 8.57
C GLY A 33 -0.09 -8.52 7.91
N ASN A 34 -1.38 -8.22 7.96
CA ASN A 34 -1.94 -7.03 7.33
C ASN A 34 -1.48 -5.75 8.03
N GLY A 35 -1.39 -5.78 9.36
CA GLY A 35 -0.86 -4.62 10.09
C GLY A 35 0.61 -4.41 9.80
N GLN A 36 1.33 -5.48 9.55
CA GLN A 36 2.75 -5.39 9.26
C GLN A 36 3.05 -4.69 7.94
N ILE A 37 2.22 -4.91 6.90
CA ILE A 37 2.41 -4.20 5.63
C ILE A 37 2.23 -2.69 5.80
N VAL A 38 1.29 -2.28 6.66
CA VAL A 38 1.10 -0.86 6.97
C VAL A 38 2.35 -0.29 7.64
N SER A 39 2.89 -0.99 8.62
CA SER A 39 4.11 -0.56 9.30
C SER A 39 5.28 -0.40 8.33
N VAL A 40 5.44 -1.37 7.43
CA VAL A 40 6.47 -1.30 6.40
C VAL A 40 6.27 -0.08 5.51
N ALA A 41 5.06 0.12 5.03
CA ALA A 41 4.75 1.24 4.14
C ALA A 41 5.07 2.58 4.79
N LEU A 42 4.72 2.73 6.07
CA LEU A 42 4.94 3.98 6.79
C LEU A 42 6.43 4.29 6.96
N THR A 43 7.30 3.27 7.03
CA THR A 43 8.74 3.51 7.10
C THR A 43 9.30 4.12 5.82
N GLN A 44 8.55 4.10 4.73
CA GLN A 44 9.02 4.56 3.42
C GLN A 44 8.51 5.96 3.06
N LEU A 45 7.76 6.60 3.96
CA LEU A 45 7.24 7.95 3.71
C LEU A 45 8.37 8.89 3.34
N GLY A 46 8.15 9.69 2.30
CA GLY A 46 9.12 10.65 1.83
C GLY A 46 10.10 10.13 0.77
N ASN A 47 10.09 8.83 0.47
CA ASN A 47 10.87 8.34 -0.65
C ASN A 47 10.39 9.00 -1.93
N GLU A 48 11.30 9.56 -2.71
CA GLU A 48 10.99 10.23 -3.98
C GLU A 48 11.55 9.43 -5.15
N GLY A 49 10.79 9.39 -6.24
CA GLY A 49 11.22 8.75 -7.48
C GLY A 49 11.08 7.24 -7.50
N GLY A 50 10.98 6.59 -6.36
CA GLY A 50 10.66 5.18 -6.25
C GLY A 50 11.69 4.20 -6.77
N GLN A 51 12.95 4.63 -7.01
CA GLN A 51 13.96 3.75 -7.58
C GLN A 51 14.13 2.47 -6.78
N LYS A 52 14.07 2.56 -5.45
CA LYS A 52 14.17 1.42 -4.55
C LYS A 52 13.14 0.34 -4.91
N PHE A 53 11.96 0.76 -5.32
CA PHE A 53 10.83 -0.14 -5.56
C PHE A 53 10.77 -0.64 -6.99
N TRP A 54 10.90 0.25 -7.97
CA TRP A 54 10.83 -0.20 -9.35
C TRP A 54 12.08 -1.00 -9.76
N SER A 55 13.26 -0.67 -9.20
CA SER A 55 14.45 -1.46 -9.50
C SER A 55 14.41 -2.83 -8.81
N TRP A 56 13.89 -2.89 -7.58
CA TRP A 56 13.67 -4.17 -6.90
C TRP A 56 12.74 -5.07 -7.71
N TYR A 57 11.71 -4.47 -8.30
CA TYR A 57 10.76 -5.23 -9.12
C TYR A 57 11.42 -5.82 -10.36
N GLY A 58 12.40 -5.14 -10.92
CA GLY A 58 13.15 -5.59 -12.10
C GLY A 58 13.19 -4.59 -13.23
N PHE A 59 12.74 -3.36 -13.04
CA PHE A 59 12.80 -2.34 -14.09
C PHE A 59 14.13 -1.62 -14.06
N ASP A 60 14.62 -1.25 -15.26
CA ASP A 60 15.91 -0.59 -15.42
C ASP A 60 15.81 0.94 -15.42
N SER A 61 14.61 1.47 -15.49
CA SER A 61 14.37 2.90 -15.53
C SER A 61 13.05 3.21 -14.84
N HIS A 62 12.82 4.50 -14.60
CA HIS A 62 11.62 4.98 -13.95
C HIS A 62 10.36 4.56 -14.71
N VAL A 63 9.42 3.98 -13.99
CA VAL A 63 8.10 3.58 -14.47
C VAL A 63 7.05 4.08 -13.49
N ALA A 64 5.78 3.91 -13.79
CA ALA A 64 4.73 4.09 -12.80
C ALA A 64 4.93 3.02 -11.71
N TRP A 65 5.19 3.45 -10.47
CA TRP A 65 5.70 2.54 -9.46
C TRP A 65 4.78 2.35 -8.25
N CYS A 66 3.52 2.71 -8.37
CA CYS A 66 2.58 2.51 -7.25
C CYS A 66 2.42 1.01 -6.92
N ALA A 67 2.30 0.16 -7.94
CA ALA A 67 2.17 -1.28 -7.73
C ALA A 67 3.50 -1.92 -7.32
N CYS A 68 4.62 -1.41 -7.82
CA CYS A 68 5.93 -1.84 -7.37
C CYS A 68 6.12 -1.58 -5.88
N PHE A 69 5.67 -0.42 -5.41
CA PHE A 69 5.74 -0.08 -4.00
C PHE A 69 4.86 -1.01 -3.16
N ALA A 70 3.61 -1.21 -3.57
CA ALA A 70 2.72 -2.10 -2.84
C ALA A 70 3.28 -3.52 -2.77
N SER A 71 3.84 -4.00 -3.88
CA SER A 71 4.45 -5.33 -3.93
C SER A 71 5.67 -5.42 -3.02
N TRP A 72 6.51 -4.37 -3.02
CA TRP A 72 7.68 -4.35 -2.15
C TRP A 72 7.27 -4.40 -0.69
N CYS A 73 6.27 -3.63 -0.30
CA CYS A 73 5.78 -3.64 1.07
C CYS A 73 5.22 -5.02 1.44
N GLY A 74 4.48 -5.65 0.54
CA GLY A 74 3.97 -6.98 0.76
C GLY A 74 5.06 -8.02 0.89
N ASP A 75 6.12 -7.89 0.08
CA ASP A 75 7.27 -8.78 0.16
C ASP A 75 7.96 -8.67 1.52
N GLN A 76 8.19 -7.44 1.98
CA GLN A 76 8.81 -7.20 3.28
C GLN A 76 7.97 -7.75 4.43
N ALA A 77 6.67 -7.75 4.27
CA ALA A 77 5.74 -8.26 5.29
C ALA A 77 5.49 -9.77 5.16
N GLY A 78 6.15 -10.45 4.22
CA GLY A 78 5.98 -11.88 4.04
C GLY A 78 4.69 -12.30 3.35
N LEU A 79 3.94 -11.35 2.78
CA LEU A 79 2.62 -11.63 2.22
C LEU A 79 2.67 -12.24 0.83
N ILE A 80 3.72 -11.95 0.06
CA ILE A 80 3.90 -12.57 -1.25
C ILE A 80 4.32 -14.02 -1.07
N GLU A 81 5.29 -14.28 -0.21
CA GLU A 81 5.77 -15.63 0.05
C GLU A 81 4.67 -16.52 0.59
N SER A 82 3.81 -15.97 1.46
CA SER A 82 2.71 -16.73 2.06
C SER A 82 1.51 -16.89 1.12
N GLY A 83 1.54 -16.28 -0.06
CA GLY A 83 0.46 -16.39 -1.02
C GLY A 83 -0.74 -15.53 -0.73
N LYS A 84 -0.62 -14.54 0.16
CA LYS A 84 -1.74 -13.67 0.54
C LYS A 84 -1.90 -12.49 -0.41
N MET A 85 -0.88 -12.15 -1.18
CA MET A 85 -0.99 -11.15 -2.23
C MET A 85 -0.04 -11.47 -3.38
N PRO A 86 -0.32 -10.95 -4.58
CA PRO A 86 0.56 -11.17 -5.72
C PRO A 86 1.69 -10.13 -5.74
N LYS A 87 2.76 -10.45 -6.47
CA LYS A 87 3.74 -9.46 -6.90
C LYS A 87 3.27 -8.94 -8.24
N PHE A 88 2.98 -7.65 -8.34
CA PHE A 88 2.41 -7.09 -9.57
C PHE A 88 2.93 -5.67 -9.80
N SER A 89 3.05 -5.30 -11.07
CA SER A 89 3.46 -3.95 -11.50
C SER A 89 2.35 -3.22 -12.24
N LEU A 90 1.34 -3.95 -12.72
CA LEU A 90 0.16 -3.39 -13.35
C LEU A 90 -1.02 -3.55 -12.40
N CYS A 91 -1.71 -2.46 -12.12
CA CYS A 91 -2.80 -2.51 -11.14
C CYS A 91 -3.90 -3.50 -11.53
N ASP A 92 -4.23 -3.58 -12.83
CA ASP A 92 -5.27 -4.52 -13.27
C ASP A 92 -4.89 -5.97 -13.04
N ASP A 93 -3.60 -6.31 -13.10
CA ASP A 93 -3.15 -7.67 -12.79
C ASP A 93 -3.39 -7.98 -11.31
N GLY A 94 -3.18 -7.00 -10.44
CA GLY A 94 -3.48 -7.16 -9.02
C GLY A 94 -4.96 -7.40 -8.79
N ILE A 95 -5.81 -6.59 -9.44
CA ILE A 95 -7.26 -6.76 -9.32
C ILE A 95 -7.69 -8.15 -9.77
N ALA A 96 -7.19 -8.58 -10.93
CA ALA A 96 -7.56 -9.90 -11.48
C ALA A 96 -7.15 -11.01 -10.51
N TRP A 97 -5.99 -10.87 -9.87
CA TRP A 97 -5.55 -11.87 -8.90
C TRP A 97 -6.50 -11.95 -7.71
N PHE A 98 -6.86 -10.79 -7.12
CA PHE A 98 -7.78 -10.78 -5.97
C PHE A 98 -9.16 -11.33 -6.36
N GLN A 99 -9.63 -10.98 -7.55
CA GLN A 99 -10.90 -11.52 -8.04
C GLN A 99 -10.84 -13.03 -8.18
N SER A 100 -9.74 -13.56 -8.72
CA SER A 100 -9.57 -15.00 -8.91
C SER A 100 -9.53 -15.77 -7.60
N LYS A 101 -9.14 -15.12 -6.52
CA LYS A 101 -9.05 -15.73 -5.19
C LYS A 101 -10.30 -15.49 -4.34
N GLY A 102 -11.29 -14.80 -4.88
CA GLY A 102 -12.48 -14.45 -4.11
C GLY A 102 -12.21 -13.42 -3.02
N LYS A 103 -11.19 -12.61 -3.20
CA LYS A 103 -10.72 -11.63 -2.21
C LYS A 103 -10.88 -10.20 -2.68
N TRP A 104 -11.81 -9.96 -3.57
CA TRP A 104 -12.10 -8.62 -4.09
C TRP A 104 -13.39 -8.08 -3.49
N LYS A 105 -13.36 -6.81 -3.06
CA LYS A 105 -14.54 -6.09 -2.58
C LYS A 105 -14.71 -4.80 -3.36
N SER A 106 -15.91 -4.52 -3.79
CA SER A 106 -16.23 -3.30 -4.53
C SER A 106 -16.27 -2.08 -3.62
N ARG A 107 -16.26 -0.89 -4.23
CA ARG A 107 -16.44 0.38 -3.51
C ARG A 107 -17.66 0.30 -2.61
N GLY A 108 -17.58 0.96 -1.46
CA GLY A 108 -18.60 0.91 -0.43
C GLY A 108 -18.27 -0.02 0.72
N TYR A 109 -17.31 -0.91 0.52
CA TYR A 109 -16.77 -1.74 1.58
C TYR A 109 -15.93 -0.87 2.52
N SER A 110 -15.97 -1.16 3.82
CA SER A 110 -15.16 -0.43 4.81
C SER A 110 -13.87 -1.24 5.05
N PRO A 111 -12.74 -0.83 4.46
CA PRO A 111 -11.54 -1.66 4.49
C PRO A 111 -10.80 -1.60 5.83
N ALA A 112 -10.27 -2.74 6.23
CA ALA A 112 -9.39 -2.85 7.40
C ALA A 112 -7.97 -2.42 7.02
N PRO A 113 -7.13 -2.09 8.02
CA PRO A 113 -5.72 -1.80 7.76
C PRO A 113 -5.05 -2.94 7.00
N GLY A 114 -4.22 -2.57 6.04
CA GLY A 114 -3.48 -3.51 5.22
C GLY A 114 -4.16 -3.90 3.92
N THR A 115 -5.46 -3.62 3.79
CA THR A 115 -6.19 -3.83 2.54
C THR A 115 -5.54 -3.01 1.42
N LEU A 116 -5.50 -3.53 0.21
CA LEU A 116 -5.07 -2.74 -0.95
C LEU A 116 -6.28 -2.04 -1.56
N ILE A 117 -6.10 -0.76 -1.92
CA ILE A 117 -7.15 0.05 -2.52
C ILE A 117 -6.76 0.40 -3.95
N PHE A 118 -7.70 0.21 -4.88
CA PHE A 118 -7.46 0.43 -6.31
C PHE A 118 -8.34 1.56 -6.84
N PHE A 119 -7.76 2.40 -7.69
CA PHE A 119 -8.41 3.59 -8.20
C PHE A 119 -8.46 3.59 -9.73
N ASP A 120 -9.51 4.20 -10.25
CA ASP A 120 -9.66 4.54 -11.66
C ASP A 120 -9.88 6.04 -11.72
N TRP A 121 -8.80 6.80 -11.96
CA TRP A 121 -8.87 8.26 -11.90
C TRP A 121 -9.66 8.87 -13.04
N ASN A 122 -9.59 8.25 -14.22
CA ASN A 122 -10.20 8.83 -15.44
C ASN A 122 -11.51 8.16 -15.85
N GLY A 123 -11.96 7.15 -15.13
CA GLY A 123 -13.25 6.52 -15.38
C GLY A 123 -13.29 5.63 -16.62
N ASP A 124 -12.14 5.12 -17.06
CA ASP A 124 -12.08 4.30 -18.28
C ASP A 124 -12.27 2.79 -18.02
N GLY A 125 -12.48 2.41 -16.76
CA GLY A 125 -12.70 1.00 -16.40
C GLY A 125 -11.42 0.23 -16.09
N THR A 126 -10.25 0.84 -16.23
CA THR A 126 -8.98 0.22 -15.86
C THR A 126 -8.39 0.94 -14.66
N SER A 127 -7.61 0.23 -13.87
CA SER A 127 -7.03 0.83 -12.67
C SER A 127 -5.77 1.61 -12.99
N ASP A 128 -5.72 2.83 -12.48
CA ASP A 128 -4.60 3.74 -12.70
C ASP A 128 -3.66 3.77 -11.50
N HIS A 129 -4.09 3.30 -10.34
CA HIS A 129 -3.34 3.50 -9.11
C HIS A 129 -3.74 2.49 -8.04
N VAL A 130 -2.81 2.19 -7.14
CA VAL A 130 -3.05 1.31 -6.00
C VAL A 130 -2.37 1.91 -4.78
N GLY A 131 -3.01 1.78 -3.62
CA GLY A 131 -2.44 2.19 -2.34
C GLY A 131 -2.64 1.11 -1.29
N ILE A 132 -2.09 1.36 -0.11
CA ILE A 132 -2.24 0.49 1.05
C ILE A 132 -3.10 1.23 2.06
N VAL A 133 -4.19 0.62 2.48
CA VAL A 133 -5.07 1.23 3.49
C VAL A 133 -4.35 1.23 4.83
N GLU A 134 -4.16 2.41 5.39
CA GLU A 134 -3.60 2.57 6.72
C GLU A 134 -4.67 2.30 7.77
N LYS A 135 -5.84 2.90 7.60
CA LYS A 135 -6.99 2.75 8.50
C LYS A 135 -8.24 3.34 7.85
N THR A 136 -9.38 3.02 8.40
CA THR A 136 -10.65 3.65 8.06
C THR A 136 -11.26 4.21 9.34
N GLU A 137 -11.67 5.47 9.31
CA GLU A 137 -12.35 6.12 10.42
C GLU A 137 -13.64 6.75 9.90
N GLY A 138 -14.78 6.22 10.33
CA GLY A 138 -16.06 6.66 9.81
C GLY A 138 -16.13 6.43 8.31
N SER A 139 -16.35 7.48 7.54
CA SER A 139 -16.42 7.42 6.09
C SER A 139 -15.11 7.83 5.40
N THR A 140 -14.01 7.94 6.15
CA THR A 140 -12.72 8.35 5.59
C THR A 140 -11.74 7.17 5.59
N VAL A 141 -11.17 6.89 4.41
CA VAL A 141 -10.11 5.90 4.24
C VAL A 141 -8.78 6.63 4.16
N TYR A 142 -7.84 6.24 5.01
CA TYR A 142 -6.48 6.80 5.01
C TYR A 142 -5.55 5.78 4.37
N THR A 143 -4.66 6.26 3.51
CA THR A 143 -3.79 5.38 2.72
C THR A 143 -2.32 5.80 2.82
N VAL A 144 -1.43 4.86 2.50
CA VAL A 144 -0.03 5.13 2.18
C VAL A 144 0.18 4.66 0.74
N GLU A 145 0.67 5.56 -0.10
CA GLU A 145 0.72 5.32 -1.53
C GLU A 145 2.08 5.64 -2.10
N GLY A 146 2.61 4.73 -2.92
CA GLY A 146 3.78 4.99 -3.73
C GLY A 146 3.38 5.70 -5.00
N ASN A 147 4.29 6.49 -5.54
CA ASN A 147 4.07 7.27 -6.77
C ASN A 147 2.86 8.20 -6.67
N SER A 148 2.63 8.72 -5.49
CA SER A 148 1.65 9.77 -5.27
C SER A 148 2.42 11.09 -5.30
N SER A 149 2.31 11.85 -6.40
CA SER A 149 3.18 12.98 -6.71
C SER A 149 4.66 12.53 -6.73
N ASN A 150 4.91 11.37 -7.34
CA ASN A 150 6.23 10.76 -7.50
C ASN A 150 6.96 10.52 -6.17
N ALA A 151 6.20 10.27 -5.11
CA ALA A 151 6.76 10.02 -3.78
C ALA A 151 5.86 9.07 -3.00
N VAL A 152 6.36 8.57 -1.87
CA VAL A 152 5.52 7.83 -0.93
C VAL A 152 4.86 8.85 -0.02
N ASN A 153 3.53 8.90 -0.08
CA ASN A 153 2.73 9.89 0.64
C ASN A 153 1.53 9.25 1.31
N GLN A 154 1.05 9.91 2.36
CA GLN A 154 -0.24 9.58 2.96
C GLN A 154 -1.33 10.39 2.28
N ARG A 155 -2.49 9.75 2.06
CA ARG A 155 -3.66 10.39 1.47
C ARG A 155 -4.91 9.98 2.23
N SER A 156 -6.02 10.63 1.95
CA SER A 156 -7.32 10.25 2.50
C SER A 156 -8.41 10.49 1.47
N TYR A 157 -9.45 9.68 1.55
CA TYR A 157 -10.56 9.71 0.60
C TYR A 157 -11.86 9.41 1.34
N ASN A 158 -12.96 9.97 0.86
CA ASN A 158 -14.27 9.51 1.29
C ASN A 158 -14.47 8.07 0.78
N ILE A 159 -15.04 7.22 1.60
CA ILE A 159 -15.26 5.80 1.27
C ILE A 159 -16.14 5.62 0.03
N ASN A 160 -16.96 6.63 -0.29
CA ASN A 160 -17.84 6.61 -1.46
C ASN A 160 -17.26 7.35 -2.66
N ASN A 161 -15.98 7.76 -2.60
CA ASN A 161 -15.33 8.47 -3.70
C ASN A 161 -15.45 7.64 -4.97
N GLY A 162 -15.98 8.24 -6.04
CA GLY A 162 -16.27 7.54 -7.29
C GLY A 162 -15.05 7.02 -8.03
N THR A 163 -13.85 7.49 -7.69
CA THR A 163 -12.61 6.99 -8.30
C THR A 163 -12.14 5.68 -7.69
N ILE A 164 -12.68 5.28 -6.54
CA ILE A 164 -12.32 4.01 -5.93
C ILE A 164 -13.02 2.89 -6.71
N MET A 165 -12.22 1.95 -7.23
CA MET A 165 -12.76 0.76 -7.90
C MET A 165 -13.15 -0.30 -6.88
N GLY A 166 -12.29 -0.53 -5.91
CA GLY A 166 -12.52 -1.55 -4.91
C GLY A 166 -11.23 -1.91 -4.17
N TYR A 167 -11.27 -3.05 -3.51
CA TYR A 167 -10.26 -3.44 -2.54
C TYR A 167 -9.83 -4.89 -2.71
N GLY A 168 -8.52 -5.13 -2.55
CA GLY A 168 -7.96 -6.47 -2.43
C GLY A 168 -7.73 -6.80 -0.97
N ILE A 169 -8.31 -7.90 -0.51
CA ILE A 169 -8.24 -8.32 0.88
C ILE A 169 -7.04 -9.25 1.05
N LEU A 170 -6.16 -8.95 1.99
CA LEU A 170 -4.95 -9.76 2.24
C LEU A 170 -5.19 -10.92 3.18
#